data_e337948bba1fa24b6b98322c3634f3f4
#
_entry.id   e337948bba1fa24b6b98322c3634f3f4
#
_cell.length_a   1.000
_cell.length_b   1.000
_cell.length_c   1.000
_cell.angle_alpha   90.00
_cell.angle_beta   90.00
_cell.angle_gamma   90.00
#
_symmetry.space_group_name_H-M   'P 1'
#
loop_
_entity.id
_entity.type
_entity.pdbx_description
1 polymer ?
#
loop_
_entity_poly.entity_id
_entity_poly.type
_entity_poly.pdbx_seq_one_letter_code
_entity_poly.pdbx_strand_id
1 'polypeptide(L)'
;SGKLQVFHRKKTALVFFICAAALALLAVRLGWLMLGKSAYYSEKAQDLHERERPIKAARGRILDANGTVLADNRAVCTISVVHSQIEQPGKVIDVLASELGLSRDSVREKVEKVSSMERIASNVDKETGDRIREYGLAGVKVDEDYKRYYPFGSLASKVLGFTGSDNQGIIGLEVQYDQILQGTPGKILTLTDARGIELPEAGESRLEPVPGDDLQSSLDYNIQTYIEQEARRLLEQKGADSVSIIIMNPQNGEILGMTNTPEFDPVSYTHLTLPTTSR
;
A
#
# COMPACT_ATOMS: atom_id res chain seq x y z
N SER A 1 67.17 43.15 26.17
CA SER A 1 66.41 41.89 25.76
C SER A 1 65.16 41.62 26.57
N GLY A 2 64.98 42.20 27.76
CA GLY A 2 63.82 41.93 28.63
C GLY A 2 62.44 42.46 28.12
N LYS A 3 62.42 43.58 27.38
CA LYS A 3 61.16 44.18 26.88
C LYS A 3 60.50 43.37 25.75
N LEU A 4 61.27 42.71 24.92
CA LEU A 4 60.81 41.88 23.82
C LEU A 4 60.15 40.56 24.37
N GLN A 5 60.72 39.94 25.40
CA GLN A 5 60.12 38.73 26.06
C GLN A 5 58.83 39.05 26.75
N VAL A 6 58.64 40.20 27.38
CA VAL A 6 57.37 40.59 28.02
C VAL A 6 56.27 40.85 26.99
N PHE A 7 56.64 41.41 25.82
CA PHE A 7 55.71 41.70 24.72
C PHE A 7 55.18 40.38 24.07
N HIS A 8 56.05 39.40 23.89
CA HIS A 8 55.62 38.07 23.41
C HIS A 8 54.74 37.33 24.41
N ARG A 9 55.07 37.39 25.71
CA ARG A 9 54.22 36.79 26.76
C ARG A 9 52.79 37.35 26.80
N LYS A 10 52.63 38.69 26.61
CA LYS A 10 51.31 39.33 26.55
C LYS A 10 50.52 38.92 25.32
N LYS A 11 51.17 38.80 24.15
CA LYS A 11 50.51 38.30 22.92
C LYS A 11 50.11 36.84 23.03
N THR A 12 50.96 35.99 23.61
CA THR A 12 50.66 34.58 23.82
C THR A 12 49.50 34.40 24.83
N ALA A 13 49.51 35.19 25.92
CA ALA A 13 48.41 35.22 26.86
C ALA A 13 47.07 35.66 26.21
N LEU A 14 47.11 36.69 25.34
CA LEU A 14 45.93 37.15 24.61
C LEU A 14 45.37 36.06 23.70
N VAL A 15 46.24 35.39 22.93
CA VAL A 15 45.82 34.29 22.07
C VAL A 15 45.21 33.13 22.89
N PHE A 16 45.85 32.80 24.04
CA PHE A 16 45.32 31.77 24.95
C PHE A 16 43.91 32.12 25.47
N PHE A 17 43.68 33.38 25.88
CA PHE A 17 42.38 33.84 26.35
C PHE A 17 41.34 33.84 25.24
N ILE A 18 41.70 34.18 23.99
CA ILE A 18 40.78 34.09 22.84
C ILE A 18 40.38 32.63 22.56
N CYS A 19 41.36 31.72 22.55
CA CYS A 19 41.09 30.30 22.37
C CYS A 19 40.23 29.71 23.52
N ALA A 20 40.53 30.07 24.76
CA ALA A 20 39.77 29.65 25.92
C ALA A 20 38.33 30.18 25.89
N ALA A 21 38.12 31.43 25.50
CA ALA A 21 36.80 32.03 25.33
C ALA A 21 36.02 31.35 24.19
N ALA A 22 36.67 31.04 23.07
CA ALA A 22 36.03 30.29 21.97
C ALA A 22 35.60 28.89 22.38
N LEU A 23 36.46 28.17 23.12
CA LEU A 23 36.12 26.84 23.68
C LEU A 23 34.96 26.91 24.68
N ALA A 24 34.97 27.90 25.57
CA ALA A 24 33.85 28.10 26.51
C ALA A 24 32.55 28.41 25.81
N LEU A 25 32.57 29.22 24.75
CA LEU A 25 31.39 29.55 23.95
C LEU A 25 30.87 28.33 23.20
N LEU A 26 31.73 27.47 22.67
CA LEU A 26 31.36 26.18 22.07
C LEU A 26 30.75 25.23 23.11
N ALA A 27 31.34 25.14 24.32
CA ALA A 27 30.81 24.29 25.39
C ALA A 27 29.41 24.76 25.85
N VAL A 28 29.22 26.08 26.01
CA VAL A 28 27.90 26.65 26.33
C VAL A 28 26.87 26.37 25.22
N ARG A 29 27.27 26.53 23.95
CA ARG A 29 26.41 26.21 22.80
C ARG A 29 26.03 24.71 22.76
N LEU A 30 27.01 23.84 22.99
CA LEU A 30 26.76 22.39 23.07
C LEU A 30 25.80 22.03 24.21
N GLY A 31 26.01 22.57 25.39
CA GLY A 31 25.13 22.41 26.54
C GLY A 31 23.71 22.89 26.27
N TRP A 32 23.57 24.04 25.61
CA TRP A 32 22.27 24.57 25.20
C TRP A 32 21.58 23.67 24.18
N LEU A 33 22.30 23.09 23.20
CA LEU A 33 21.76 22.13 22.24
C LEU A 33 21.35 20.82 22.91
N MET A 34 22.19 20.31 23.86
CA MET A 34 21.93 19.05 24.55
C MET A 34 20.81 19.16 25.58
N LEU A 35 20.64 20.28 26.28
CA LEU A 35 19.65 20.45 27.32
C LEU A 35 18.39 21.22 26.84
N GLY A 36 18.56 22.24 25.99
CA GLY A 36 17.47 23.10 25.57
C GLY A 36 16.73 22.63 24.33
N LYS A 37 17.41 21.90 23.43
CA LYS A 37 16.81 21.40 22.18
C LYS A 37 16.86 19.87 22.04
N SER A 38 17.18 19.15 23.10
CA SER A 38 17.28 17.70 23.11
C SER A 38 15.99 17.04 22.61
N ALA A 39 14.83 17.43 23.13
CA ALA A 39 13.54 16.89 22.73
C ALA A 39 13.28 17.11 21.21
N TYR A 40 13.52 18.31 20.70
CA TYR A 40 13.35 18.63 19.29
C TYR A 40 14.24 17.80 18.35
N TYR A 41 15.53 17.66 18.72
CA TYR A 41 16.44 16.86 17.89
C TYR A 41 16.24 15.36 18.05
N SER A 42 15.77 14.91 19.22
CA SER A 42 15.40 13.51 19.45
C SER A 42 14.16 13.13 18.63
N GLU A 43 13.11 13.96 18.65
CA GLU A 43 11.91 13.78 17.83
C GLU A 43 12.28 13.76 16.34
N LYS A 44 13.08 14.71 15.88
CA LYS A 44 13.51 14.80 14.49
C LYS A 44 14.45 13.65 14.07
N ALA A 45 15.23 13.09 14.99
CA ALA A 45 16.03 11.90 14.75
C ALA A 45 15.15 10.65 14.70
N GLN A 46 14.10 10.55 15.51
CA GLN A 46 13.11 9.49 15.46
C GLN A 46 12.38 9.49 14.12
N ASP A 47 11.87 10.63 13.67
CA ASP A 47 11.20 10.78 12.37
C ASP A 47 12.08 10.35 11.17
N LEU A 48 13.40 10.56 11.27
CA LEU A 48 14.35 10.16 10.22
C LEU A 48 14.68 8.66 10.24
N HIS A 49 14.42 7.98 11.33
CA HIS A 49 14.73 6.55 11.52
C HIS A 49 13.48 5.67 11.51
N GLU A 50 12.28 6.25 11.52
CA GLU A 50 11.04 5.50 11.40
C GLU A 50 10.67 5.32 9.93
N ARG A 51 10.51 4.07 9.53
CA ARG A 51 9.98 3.70 8.22
C ARG A 51 8.56 3.22 8.38
N GLU A 52 7.63 3.94 7.77
CA GLU A 52 6.23 3.53 7.72
C GLU A 52 5.96 2.67 6.47
N ARG A 53 5.36 1.51 6.67
CA ARG A 53 4.80 0.67 5.59
C ARG A 53 3.30 0.56 5.80
N PRO A 54 2.46 1.03 4.86
CA PRO A 54 1.01 0.91 4.98
C PRO A 54 0.58 -0.55 4.84
N ILE A 55 -0.37 -0.97 5.67
CA ILE A 55 -1.10 -2.24 5.55
C ILE A 55 -2.48 -1.88 5.03
N LYS A 56 -2.88 -2.43 3.89
CA LYS A 56 -4.22 -2.21 3.37
C LYS A 56 -5.26 -2.87 4.28
N ALA A 57 -6.38 -2.17 4.51
CA ALA A 57 -7.54 -2.75 5.16
C ALA A 57 -8.28 -3.68 4.19
N ALA A 58 -8.88 -4.74 4.73
CA ALA A 58 -9.86 -5.51 3.97
C ALA A 58 -11.07 -4.63 3.69
N ARG A 59 -11.51 -4.59 2.42
CA ARG A 59 -12.66 -3.80 2.00
C ARG A 59 -13.95 -4.50 2.46
N GLY A 60 -14.96 -3.77 2.89
CA GLY A 60 -16.27 -4.31 3.24
C GLY A 60 -16.88 -5.11 2.08
N ARG A 61 -17.65 -6.15 2.39
CA ARG A 61 -18.35 -6.98 1.39
C ARG A 61 -19.55 -6.24 0.84
N ILE A 62 -19.94 -6.57 -0.40
CA ILE A 62 -21.22 -6.14 -0.95
C ILE A 62 -22.11 -7.38 -1.01
N LEU A 63 -23.27 -7.30 -0.36
CA LEU A 63 -24.23 -8.38 -0.21
C LEU A 63 -25.51 -8.05 -0.99
N ASP A 64 -26.19 -9.07 -1.46
CA ASP A 64 -27.56 -8.96 -1.95
C ASP A 64 -28.57 -8.79 -0.79
N ALA A 65 -29.85 -8.65 -1.11
CA ALA A 65 -30.92 -8.51 -0.11
C ALA A 65 -31.03 -9.73 0.84
N ASN A 66 -30.57 -10.90 0.42
CA ASN A 66 -30.64 -12.18 1.14
C ASN A 66 -29.33 -12.54 1.86
N GLY A 67 -28.30 -11.68 1.78
CA GLY A 67 -26.97 -11.92 2.37
C GLY A 67 -26.02 -12.70 1.47
N THR A 68 -26.37 -12.91 0.18
CA THR A 68 -25.45 -13.52 -0.81
C THR A 68 -24.31 -12.55 -1.10
N VAL A 69 -23.08 -13.02 -1.01
CA VAL A 69 -21.88 -12.18 -1.24
C VAL A 69 -21.69 -11.92 -2.73
N LEU A 70 -21.88 -10.67 -3.16
CA LEU A 70 -21.70 -10.22 -4.55
C LEU A 70 -20.27 -9.72 -4.82
N ALA A 71 -19.61 -9.14 -3.81
CA ALA A 71 -18.21 -8.73 -3.87
C ALA A 71 -17.53 -8.98 -2.52
N ASP A 72 -16.32 -9.54 -2.55
CA ASP A 72 -15.51 -9.90 -1.39
C ASP A 72 -14.04 -9.57 -1.65
N ASN A 73 -13.17 -9.96 -0.74
CA ASN A 73 -11.73 -9.82 -0.83
C ASN A 73 -11.07 -11.20 -0.85
N ARG A 74 -10.02 -11.33 -1.67
CA ARG A 74 -9.10 -12.46 -1.59
C ARG A 74 -7.80 -11.97 -0.96
N ALA A 75 -7.32 -12.65 0.07
CA ALA A 75 -6.02 -12.39 0.64
C ALA A 75 -4.93 -12.73 -0.38
N VAL A 76 -4.05 -11.79 -0.63
CA VAL A 76 -2.91 -11.90 -1.54
C VAL A 76 -1.68 -11.30 -0.85
N CYS A 77 -0.51 -11.42 -1.47
CA CYS A 77 0.72 -10.82 -0.99
C CYS A 77 1.32 -9.88 -2.03
N THR A 78 1.98 -8.84 -1.55
CA THR A 78 2.87 -7.99 -2.34
C THR A 78 4.31 -8.29 -1.96
N ILE A 79 5.12 -8.63 -2.95
CA ILE A 79 6.54 -8.94 -2.76
C ILE A 79 7.36 -7.71 -3.14
N SER A 80 8.16 -7.24 -2.22
CA SER A 80 9.05 -6.09 -2.40
C SER A 80 10.46 -6.43 -1.94
N VAL A 81 11.45 -5.72 -2.47
CA VAL A 81 12.85 -5.85 -2.06
C VAL A 81 13.41 -4.52 -1.61
N VAL A 82 14.27 -4.57 -0.60
CA VAL A 82 15.03 -3.44 -0.07
C VAL A 82 16.48 -3.65 -0.45
N HIS A 83 16.97 -2.93 -1.47
CA HIS A 83 18.29 -3.14 -2.04
C HIS A 83 19.43 -3.12 -1.00
N SER A 84 19.38 -2.20 -0.05
CA SER A 84 20.41 -2.06 0.99
C SER A 84 20.49 -3.23 1.99
N GLN A 85 19.45 -4.07 2.05
CA GLN A 85 19.36 -5.23 2.96
C GLN A 85 19.64 -6.57 2.27
N ILE A 86 19.84 -6.57 0.95
CA ILE A 86 20.08 -7.82 0.21
C ILE A 86 21.53 -8.25 0.39
N GLU A 87 21.75 -9.39 1.05
CA GLU A 87 23.08 -9.96 1.24
C GLU A 87 23.52 -10.86 0.07
N GLN A 88 22.58 -11.59 -0.53
CA GLN A 88 22.83 -12.58 -1.59
C GLN A 88 21.95 -12.33 -2.82
N PRO A 89 22.29 -11.34 -3.68
CA PRO A 89 21.43 -10.95 -4.81
C PRO A 89 21.11 -12.10 -5.76
N GLY A 90 22.08 -12.96 -6.06
CA GLY A 90 21.90 -14.11 -6.95
C GLY A 90 20.83 -15.08 -6.45
N LYS A 91 20.87 -15.43 -5.15
CA LYS A 91 19.88 -16.32 -4.53
C LYS A 91 18.47 -15.68 -4.51
N VAL A 92 18.40 -14.39 -4.19
CA VAL A 92 17.12 -13.64 -4.20
C VAL A 92 16.51 -13.65 -5.60
N ILE A 93 17.31 -13.38 -6.63
CA ILE A 93 16.86 -13.39 -8.03
C ILE A 93 16.35 -14.78 -8.43
N ASP A 94 17.10 -15.84 -8.11
CA ASP A 94 16.74 -17.21 -8.49
C ASP A 94 15.45 -17.67 -7.82
N VAL A 95 15.31 -17.45 -6.51
CA VAL A 95 14.11 -17.83 -5.76
C VAL A 95 12.90 -17.05 -6.24
N LEU A 96 12.99 -15.71 -6.35
CA LEU A 96 11.85 -14.89 -6.76
C LEU A 96 11.45 -15.18 -8.21
N ALA A 97 12.39 -15.41 -9.13
CA ALA A 97 12.08 -15.78 -10.51
C ALA A 97 11.35 -17.13 -10.58
N SER A 98 11.80 -18.12 -9.80
CA SER A 98 11.19 -19.45 -9.77
C SER A 98 9.82 -19.46 -9.14
N GLU A 99 9.65 -18.85 -7.95
CA GLU A 99 8.38 -18.88 -7.21
C GLU A 99 7.30 -18.00 -7.85
N LEU A 100 7.68 -16.90 -8.49
CA LEU A 100 6.74 -15.97 -9.12
C LEU A 100 6.52 -16.25 -10.62
N GLY A 101 7.27 -17.19 -11.21
CA GLY A 101 7.20 -17.47 -12.65
C GLY A 101 7.63 -16.27 -13.52
N LEU A 102 8.49 -15.40 -13.02
CA LEU A 102 8.97 -14.21 -13.71
C LEU A 102 10.30 -14.49 -14.41
N SER A 103 10.60 -13.73 -15.48
CA SER A 103 11.90 -13.84 -16.11
C SER A 103 13.01 -13.38 -15.15
N ARG A 104 14.12 -14.13 -15.12
CA ARG A 104 15.26 -13.83 -14.26
C ARG A 104 15.81 -12.42 -14.49
N ASP A 105 15.80 -11.95 -15.73
CA ASP A 105 16.30 -10.63 -16.10
C ASP A 105 15.40 -9.50 -15.57
N SER A 106 14.07 -9.66 -15.63
CA SER A 106 13.13 -8.70 -15.05
C SER A 106 13.26 -8.61 -13.53
N VAL A 107 13.45 -9.75 -12.85
CA VAL A 107 13.67 -9.75 -11.40
C VAL A 107 15.02 -9.12 -11.06
N ARG A 108 16.09 -9.42 -11.84
CA ARG A 108 17.42 -8.84 -11.65
C ARG A 108 17.40 -7.31 -11.74
N GLU A 109 16.76 -6.75 -12.78
CA GLU A 109 16.66 -5.31 -12.97
C GLU A 109 16.09 -4.62 -11.73
N LYS A 110 15.05 -5.19 -11.14
CA LYS A 110 14.40 -4.66 -9.93
C LYS A 110 15.22 -4.86 -8.66
N VAL A 111 15.86 -6.02 -8.50
CA VAL A 111 16.69 -6.35 -7.33
C VAL A 111 17.97 -5.52 -7.29
N GLU A 112 18.60 -5.28 -8.44
CA GLU A 112 19.83 -4.48 -8.56
C GLU A 112 19.58 -2.96 -8.57
N LYS A 113 18.33 -2.53 -8.74
CA LYS A 113 17.95 -1.12 -8.70
C LYS A 113 18.18 -0.54 -7.30
N VAL A 114 19.04 0.46 -7.22
CA VAL A 114 19.33 1.18 -5.98
C VAL A 114 18.11 2.04 -5.60
N SER A 115 17.22 1.48 -4.79
CA SER A 115 16.04 2.15 -4.27
C SER A 115 15.82 1.76 -2.80
N SER A 116 15.06 2.57 -2.08
CA SER A 116 14.70 2.28 -0.69
C SER A 116 13.81 1.03 -0.58
N MET A 117 12.94 0.82 -1.56
CA MET A 117 12.10 -0.38 -1.72
C MET A 117 11.61 -0.45 -3.17
N GLU A 118 11.71 -1.63 -3.78
CA GLU A 118 11.23 -1.88 -5.12
C GLU A 118 10.21 -3.02 -5.11
N ARG A 119 9.06 -2.82 -5.73
CA ARG A 119 8.01 -3.83 -5.83
C ARG A 119 8.34 -4.82 -6.95
N ILE A 120 8.49 -6.10 -6.61
CA ILE A 120 8.74 -7.17 -7.57
C ILE A 120 7.44 -7.64 -8.21
N ALA A 121 6.47 -8.02 -7.37
CA ALA A 121 5.15 -8.48 -7.80
C ALA A 121 4.07 -8.11 -6.79
N SER A 122 2.85 -7.91 -7.27
CA SER A 122 1.64 -7.72 -6.46
C SER A 122 0.60 -8.78 -6.82
N ASN A 123 -0.43 -8.93 -6.00
CA ASN A 123 -1.49 -9.93 -6.17
C ASN A 123 -0.95 -11.38 -6.25
N VAL A 124 0.13 -11.66 -5.53
CA VAL A 124 0.69 -13.01 -5.40
C VAL A 124 -0.19 -13.81 -4.44
N ASP A 125 -0.50 -15.05 -4.78
CA ASP A 125 -1.29 -15.91 -3.90
C ASP A 125 -0.60 -16.09 -2.55
N LYS A 126 -1.41 -16.16 -1.49
CA LYS A 126 -0.92 -16.25 -0.11
C LYS A 126 0.05 -17.41 0.09
N GLU A 127 -0.25 -18.58 -0.48
CA GLU A 127 0.60 -19.77 -0.38
C GLU A 127 2.00 -19.54 -0.97
N THR A 128 2.09 -18.86 -2.12
CA THR A 128 3.37 -18.48 -2.73
C THR A 128 4.11 -17.44 -1.89
N GLY A 129 3.37 -16.47 -1.34
CA GLY A 129 3.94 -15.49 -0.41
C GLY A 129 4.51 -16.14 0.85
N ASP A 130 3.81 -17.10 1.44
CA ASP A 130 4.26 -17.84 2.62
C ASP A 130 5.51 -18.68 2.32
N ARG A 131 5.56 -19.38 1.16
CA ARG A 131 6.78 -20.07 0.72
C ARG A 131 7.98 -19.13 0.57
N ILE A 132 7.77 -17.95 -0.04
CA ILE A 132 8.86 -16.96 -0.17
C ILE A 132 9.32 -16.48 1.21
N ARG A 133 8.42 -16.32 2.18
CA ARG A 133 8.74 -15.94 3.56
C ARG A 133 9.58 -17.01 4.26
N GLU A 134 9.28 -18.31 4.04
CA GLU A 134 10.02 -19.43 4.60
C GLU A 134 11.49 -19.49 4.17
N TYR A 135 11.83 -18.97 2.98
CA TYR A 135 13.23 -18.89 2.54
C TYR A 135 14.09 -17.94 3.39
N GLY A 136 13.48 -17.05 4.18
CA GLY A 136 14.18 -16.13 5.09
C GLY A 136 15.21 -15.23 4.39
N LEU A 137 14.91 -14.76 3.17
CA LEU A 137 15.83 -13.98 2.35
C LEU A 137 15.97 -12.56 2.89
N ALA A 138 17.18 -12.16 3.28
CA ALA A 138 17.47 -10.80 3.71
C ALA A 138 17.12 -9.79 2.61
N GLY A 139 16.41 -8.72 2.97
CA GLY A 139 15.98 -7.68 2.05
C GLY A 139 14.73 -8.01 1.22
N VAL A 140 14.14 -9.20 1.36
CA VAL A 140 12.84 -9.54 0.74
C VAL A 140 11.73 -9.32 1.76
N LYS A 141 10.73 -8.53 1.38
CA LYS A 141 9.54 -8.25 2.20
C LYS A 141 8.31 -8.86 1.53
N VAL A 142 7.51 -9.54 2.33
CA VAL A 142 6.25 -10.17 1.92
C VAL A 142 5.15 -9.54 2.75
N ASP A 143 4.50 -8.54 2.17
CA ASP A 143 3.44 -7.79 2.84
C ASP A 143 2.08 -8.37 2.46
N GLU A 144 1.19 -8.52 3.45
CA GLU A 144 -0.18 -8.94 3.22
C GLU A 144 -0.95 -7.84 2.48
N ASP A 145 -1.76 -8.25 1.52
CA ASP A 145 -2.57 -7.36 0.69
C ASP A 145 -3.93 -8.01 0.41
N TYR A 146 -4.86 -7.25 -0.12
CA TYR A 146 -6.17 -7.73 -0.51
C TYR A 146 -6.47 -7.37 -1.95
N LYS A 147 -7.00 -8.35 -2.70
CA LYS A 147 -7.53 -8.16 -4.04
C LYS A 147 -9.03 -8.29 -4.01
N ARG A 148 -9.74 -7.32 -4.61
CA ARG A 148 -11.19 -7.40 -4.75
C ARG A 148 -11.58 -8.61 -5.61
N TYR A 149 -12.58 -9.35 -5.18
CA TYR A 149 -13.04 -10.59 -5.79
C TYR A 149 -14.55 -10.56 -5.98
N TYR A 150 -15.01 -10.95 -7.15
CA TYR A 150 -16.42 -11.02 -7.51
C TYR A 150 -16.77 -12.48 -7.79
N PRO A 151 -17.46 -13.18 -6.84
CA PRO A 151 -17.70 -14.62 -6.92
C PRO A 151 -18.47 -15.04 -8.18
N PHE A 152 -19.31 -14.16 -8.70
CA PHE A 152 -20.17 -14.43 -9.85
C PHE A 152 -19.68 -13.77 -11.14
N GLY A 153 -18.39 -13.38 -11.21
CA GLY A 153 -17.78 -12.81 -12.40
C GLY A 153 -18.44 -11.50 -12.85
N SER A 154 -19.01 -11.49 -14.05
CA SER A 154 -19.62 -10.29 -14.64
C SER A 154 -21.02 -9.96 -14.11
N LEU A 155 -21.60 -10.79 -13.22
CA LEU A 155 -22.94 -10.55 -12.68
C LEU A 155 -23.01 -9.19 -11.99
N ALA A 156 -24.01 -8.40 -12.35
CA ALA A 156 -24.23 -7.03 -11.85
C ALA A 156 -23.02 -6.09 -11.99
N SER A 157 -22.07 -6.39 -12.89
CA SER A 157 -20.79 -5.65 -12.98
C SER A 157 -20.96 -4.15 -13.16
N LYS A 158 -21.96 -3.68 -13.92
CA LYS A 158 -22.25 -2.27 -14.11
C LYS A 158 -22.91 -1.59 -12.91
N VAL A 159 -23.50 -2.38 -12.03
CA VAL A 159 -24.10 -1.89 -10.77
C VAL A 159 -23.05 -1.92 -9.66
N LEU A 160 -22.41 -3.06 -9.47
CA LEU A 160 -21.35 -3.21 -8.46
C LEU A 160 -20.16 -2.30 -8.75
N GLY A 161 -19.74 -2.28 -10.01
CA GLY A 161 -18.53 -1.58 -10.42
C GLY A 161 -17.27 -2.39 -10.18
N PHE A 162 -16.15 -1.71 -10.04
CA PHE A 162 -14.84 -2.32 -9.72
C PHE A 162 -13.95 -1.35 -8.95
N THR A 163 -12.89 -1.89 -8.36
CA THR A 163 -11.87 -1.13 -7.63
C THR A 163 -10.58 -1.02 -8.45
N GLY A 164 -9.82 0.04 -8.22
CA GLY A 164 -8.47 0.19 -8.75
C GLY A 164 -7.43 -0.63 -7.97
N SER A 165 -6.16 -0.54 -8.41
CA SER A 165 -5.02 -1.21 -7.77
C SER A 165 -4.81 -0.81 -6.30
N ASP A 166 -5.25 0.39 -5.93
CA ASP A 166 -5.11 0.93 -4.57
C ASP A 166 -6.33 0.65 -3.68
N ASN A 167 -7.18 -0.31 -4.09
CA ASN A 167 -8.41 -0.68 -3.40
C ASN A 167 -9.48 0.43 -3.34
N GLN A 168 -9.33 1.48 -4.14
CA GLN A 168 -10.29 2.57 -4.26
C GLN A 168 -11.40 2.20 -5.26
N GLY A 169 -12.65 2.50 -4.94
CA GLY A 169 -13.78 2.34 -5.86
C GLY A 169 -13.67 3.27 -7.07
N ILE A 170 -13.90 2.73 -8.27
CA ILE A 170 -13.77 3.49 -9.54
C ILE A 170 -15.14 3.81 -10.13
N ILE A 171 -16.05 2.86 -10.17
CA ILE A 171 -17.43 3.04 -10.67
C ILE A 171 -18.41 2.24 -9.80
N GLY A 172 -19.72 2.47 -10.03
CA GLY A 172 -20.82 1.71 -9.43
C GLY A 172 -20.95 1.91 -7.93
N LEU A 173 -21.45 0.87 -7.23
CA LEU A 173 -21.59 0.87 -5.77
C LEU A 173 -20.22 0.98 -5.08
N GLU A 174 -19.17 0.43 -5.69
CA GLU A 174 -17.81 0.50 -5.16
C GLU A 174 -17.35 1.95 -4.97
N VAL A 175 -17.58 2.85 -5.92
CA VAL A 175 -17.20 4.26 -5.77
C VAL A 175 -18.21 5.04 -4.93
N GLN A 176 -19.50 4.76 -5.07
CA GLN A 176 -20.54 5.47 -4.35
C GLN A 176 -20.45 5.31 -2.83
N TYR A 177 -20.06 4.12 -2.39
CA TYR A 177 -19.91 3.75 -0.98
C TYR A 177 -18.45 3.54 -0.56
N ASP A 178 -17.50 4.13 -1.31
CA ASP A 178 -16.07 3.93 -1.08
C ASP A 178 -15.65 4.24 0.35
N GLN A 179 -16.14 5.36 0.92
CA GLN A 179 -15.80 5.77 2.29
C GLN A 179 -16.21 4.75 3.36
N ILE A 180 -17.29 4.00 3.13
CA ILE A 180 -17.79 2.97 4.05
C ILE A 180 -17.04 1.66 3.82
N LEU A 181 -16.88 1.29 2.55
CA LEU A 181 -16.28 0.03 2.16
C LEU A 181 -14.76 -0.02 2.37
N GLN A 182 -14.05 1.09 2.21
CA GLN A 182 -12.57 1.10 2.15
C GLN A 182 -11.89 0.70 3.48
N GLY A 183 -12.53 0.97 4.61
CA GLY A 183 -11.94 0.79 5.94
C GLY A 183 -10.81 1.80 6.23
N THR A 184 -10.07 1.53 7.29
CA THR A 184 -8.93 2.37 7.70
C THR A 184 -7.64 1.59 7.57
N PRO A 185 -6.67 2.03 6.75
CA PRO A 185 -5.42 1.33 6.59
C PRO A 185 -4.62 1.31 7.90
N GLY A 186 -3.96 0.19 8.15
CA GLY A 186 -2.97 0.05 9.20
C GLY A 186 -1.60 0.50 8.74
N LYS A 187 -0.61 0.41 9.63
CA LYS A 187 0.78 0.71 9.32
C LYS A 187 1.75 -0.10 10.17
N ILE A 188 2.87 -0.46 9.57
CA ILE A 188 4.02 -1.05 10.25
C ILE A 188 5.07 0.05 10.38
N LEU A 189 5.48 0.30 11.61
CA LEU A 189 6.58 1.21 11.95
C LEU A 189 7.80 0.36 12.25
N THR A 190 8.87 0.53 11.48
CA THR A 190 10.17 -0.11 11.71
C THR A 190 11.22 0.97 11.94
N LEU A 191 12.08 0.78 12.94
CA LEU A 191 13.24 1.65 13.12
C LEU A 191 14.37 1.25 12.18
N THR A 192 14.93 2.23 11.51
CA THR A 192 16.07 2.05 10.60
C THR A 192 17.30 2.80 11.10
N ASP A 193 18.49 2.33 10.72
CA ASP A 193 19.72 3.07 10.91
C ASP A 193 19.83 4.26 9.91
N ALA A 194 20.89 5.04 10.04
CA ALA A 194 21.17 6.18 9.15
C ALA A 194 21.35 5.78 7.65
N ARG A 195 21.45 4.49 7.35
CA ARG A 195 21.54 3.93 6.00
C ARG A 195 20.21 3.36 5.50
N GLY A 196 19.14 3.44 6.33
CA GLY A 196 17.83 2.89 6.01
C GLY A 196 17.74 1.37 6.20
N ILE A 197 18.67 0.74 6.94
CA ILE A 197 18.65 -0.68 7.27
C ILE A 197 17.81 -0.85 8.54
N GLU A 198 16.83 -1.75 8.50
CA GLU A 198 15.99 -2.05 9.66
C GLU A 198 16.82 -2.63 10.80
N LEU A 199 16.55 -2.16 12.02
CA LEU A 199 17.23 -2.62 13.23
C LEU A 199 16.47 -3.83 13.80
N PRO A 200 17.05 -5.04 13.74
CA PRO A 200 16.36 -6.27 14.16
C PRO A 200 15.95 -6.27 15.63
N GLU A 201 16.72 -5.56 16.48
CA GLU A 201 16.50 -5.50 17.93
C GLU A 201 15.42 -4.47 18.35
N ALA A 202 15.04 -3.56 17.46
CA ALA A 202 14.10 -2.48 17.80
C ALA A 202 12.63 -2.90 17.77
N GLY A 203 12.34 -4.07 17.22
CA GLY A 203 10.99 -4.59 17.04
C GLY A 203 10.19 -3.83 15.98
N GLU A 204 9.11 -4.46 15.52
CA GLU A 204 8.11 -3.81 14.65
C GLU A 204 6.93 -3.35 15.51
N SER A 205 6.56 -2.08 15.41
CA SER A 205 5.29 -1.59 15.96
C SER A 205 4.25 -1.67 14.85
N ARG A 206 3.18 -2.43 15.10
CA ARG A 206 2.12 -2.67 14.12
C ARG A 206 0.83 -2.04 14.59
N LEU A 207 0.30 -1.11 13.81
CA LEU A 207 -1.07 -0.63 13.93
C LEU A 207 -1.94 -1.44 12.96
N GLU A 208 -2.81 -2.27 13.53
CA GLU A 208 -3.67 -3.13 12.71
C GLU A 208 -4.66 -2.32 11.88
N PRO A 209 -4.92 -2.72 10.63
CA PRO A 209 -5.95 -2.09 9.81
C PRO A 209 -7.34 -2.40 10.35
N VAL A 210 -8.26 -1.44 10.20
CA VAL A 210 -9.69 -1.64 10.51
C VAL A 210 -10.41 -1.94 9.19
N PRO A 211 -11.03 -3.13 9.05
CA PRO A 211 -11.76 -3.47 7.83
C PRO A 211 -12.93 -2.51 7.59
N GLY A 212 -13.33 -2.36 6.34
CA GLY A 212 -14.51 -1.58 5.98
C GLY A 212 -15.80 -2.29 6.37
N ASP A 213 -16.88 -1.51 6.47
CA ASP A 213 -18.20 -2.04 6.77
C ASP A 213 -18.83 -2.71 5.55
N ASP A 214 -19.62 -3.74 5.78
CA ASP A 214 -20.36 -4.44 4.74
C ASP A 214 -21.54 -3.59 4.23
N LEU A 215 -21.78 -3.65 2.93
CA LEU A 215 -22.90 -2.99 2.26
C LEU A 215 -23.94 -4.03 1.86
N GLN A 216 -25.12 -3.99 2.44
CA GLN A 216 -26.26 -4.77 1.98
C GLN A 216 -27.08 -3.99 0.97
N SER A 217 -27.22 -4.52 -0.24
CA SER A 217 -28.02 -3.90 -1.32
C SER A 217 -29.43 -4.49 -1.37
N SER A 218 -30.31 -3.84 -2.11
CA SER A 218 -31.65 -4.34 -2.42
C SER A 218 -31.70 -5.34 -3.60
N LEU A 219 -30.55 -5.56 -4.26
CA LEU A 219 -30.47 -6.53 -5.36
C LEU A 219 -30.78 -7.94 -4.86
N ASP A 220 -31.52 -8.70 -5.65
CA ASP A 220 -31.71 -10.15 -5.44
C ASP A 220 -30.88 -10.92 -6.48
N TYR A 221 -30.01 -11.80 -5.99
CA TYR A 221 -29.12 -12.60 -6.84
C TYR A 221 -29.88 -13.40 -7.92
N ASN A 222 -31.03 -14.00 -7.56
CA ASN A 222 -31.78 -14.81 -8.49
C ASN A 222 -32.44 -13.96 -9.57
N ILE A 223 -33.04 -12.83 -9.18
CA ILE A 223 -33.63 -11.87 -10.11
C ILE A 223 -32.57 -11.30 -11.03
N GLN A 224 -31.44 -10.89 -10.48
CA GLN A 224 -30.31 -10.34 -11.24
C GLN A 224 -29.78 -11.35 -12.28
N THR A 225 -29.58 -12.60 -11.87
CA THR A 225 -29.13 -13.67 -12.77
C THR A 225 -30.15 -13.91 -13.91
N TYR A 226 -31.41 -13.93 -13.58
CA TYR A 226 -32.47 -14.15 -14.57
C TYR A 226 -32.54 -13.01 -15.61
N ILE A 227 -32.55 -11.77 -15.15
CA ILE A 227 -32.63 -10.62 -16.07
C ILE A 227 -31.40 -10.49 -16.98
N GLU A 228 -30.22 -10.86 -16.50
CA GLU A 228 -29.01 -10.86 -17.33
C GLU A 228 -29.06 -11.95 -18.41
N GLN A 229 -29.53 -13.14 -18.06
CA GLN A 229 -29.72 -14.20 -19.04
C GLN A 229 -30.72 -13.81 -20.12
N GLU A 230 -31.85 -13.22 -19.73
CA GLU A 230 -32.87 -12.75 -20.71
C GLU A 230 -32.36 -11.55 -21.51
N ALA A 231 -31.59 -10.63 -20.92
CA ALA A 231 -31.00 -9.52 -21.63
C ALA A 231 -30.02 -9.97 -22.73
N ARG A 232 -29.15 -10.95 -22.42
CA ARG A 232 -28.24 -11.57 -23.41
C ARG A 232 -29.01 -12.26 -24.52
N ARG A 233 -30.04 -13.04 -24.17
CA ARG A 233 -30.91 -13.70 -25.14
C ARG A 233 -31.61 -12.72 -26.08
N LEU A 234 -32.14 -11.62 -25.53
CA LEU A 234 -32.77 -10.55 -26.33
C LEU A 234 -31.75 -9.83 -27.22
N LEU A 235 -30.55 -9.56 -26.73
CA LEU A 235 -29.48 -8.96 -27.50
C LEU A 235 -29.18 -9.78 -28.76
N GLU A 236 -28.99 -11.09 -28.60
CA GLU A 236 -28.71 -12.02 -29.69
C GLU A 236 -29.91 -12.15 -30.67
N GLN A 237 -31.10 -12.37 -30.14
CA GLN A 237 -32.31 -12.59 -30.94
C GLN A 237 -32.72 -11.38 -31.75
N LYS A 238 -32.50 -10.18 -31.24
CA LYS A 238 -32.90 -8.92 -31.89
C LYS A 238 -31.77 -8.25 -32.65
N GLY A 239 -30.53 -8.73 -32.50
CA GLY A 239 -29.36 -8.07 -33.07
C GLY A 239 -29.19 -6.62 -32.56
N ALA A 240 -29.55 -6.40 -31.29
CA ALA A 240 -29.46 -5.08 -30.66
C ALA A 240 -28.02 -4.79 -30.21
N ASP A 241 -27.63 -3.52 -30.13
CA ASP A 241 -26.32 -3.12 -29.61
C ASP A 241 -26.24 -3.20 -28.08
N SER A 242 -27.38 -2.99 -27.41
CA SER A 242 -27.50 -3.09 -25.97
C SER A 242 -28.93 -3.40 -25.53
N VAL A 243 -29.06 -3.99 -24.34
CA VAL A 243 -30.35 -4.25 -23.68
C VAL A 243 -30.24 -3.84 -22.23
N SER A 244 -31.15 -3.01 -21.76
CA SER A 244 -31.26 -2.59 -20.36
C SER A 244 -32.54 -3.11 -19.74
N ILE A 245 -32.46 -3.73 -18.57
CA ILE A 245 -33.61 -4.22 -17.80
C ILE A 245 -33.46 -3.73 -16.38
N ILE A 246 -34.55 -3.17 -15.84
CA ILE A 246 -34.65 -2.76 -14.42
C ILE A 246 -35.91 -3.40 -13.85
N ILE A 247 -35.76 -4.08 -12.72
CA ILE A 247 -36.87 -4.61 -11.93
C ILE A 247 -36.93 -3.86 -10.61
N MET A 248 -38.06 -3.28 -10.32
CA MET A 248 -38.28 -2.46 -9.14
C MET A 248 -39.56 -2.91 -8.41
N ASN A 249 -39.48 -2.92 -7.08
CA ASN A 249 -40.66 -3.09 -6.24
C ASN A 249 -41.46 -1.76 -6.23
N PRO A 250 -42.69 -1.71 -6.78
CA PRO A 250 -43.43 -0.46 -6.86
C PRO A 250 -43.97 0.04 -5.52
N GLN A 251 -43.95 -0.78 -4.46
CA GLN A 251 -44.47 -0.42 -3.14
C GLN A 251 -43.47 0.42 -2.33
N ASN A 252 -42.19 0.14 -2.48
CA ASN A 252 -41.14 0.80 -1.69
C ASN A 252 -40.03 1.45 -2.54
N GLY A 253 -40.02 1.22 -3.87
CA GLY A 253 -39.03 1.78 -4.79
C GLY A 253 -37.69 1.04 -4.82
N GLU A 254 -37.56 -0.09 -4.13
CA GLU A 254 -36.31 -0.89 -4.14
C GLU A 254 -36.05 -1.48 -5.52
N ILE A 255 -34.80 -1.37 -5.96
CA ILE A 255 -34.31 -1.99 -7.19
C ILE A 255 -33.89 -3.44 -6.85
N LEU A 256 -34.63 -4.41 -7.35
CA LEU A 256 -34.38 -5.83 -7.13
C LEU A 256 -33.40 -6.42 -8.13
N GLY A 257 -33.28 -5.82 -9.32
CA GLY A 257 -32.33 -6.18 -10.33
C GLY A 257 -32.17 -5.10 -11.37
N MET A 258 -30.94 -4.91 -11.85
CA MET A 258 -30.61 -3.93 -12.89
C MET A 258 -29.47 -4.44 -13.74
N THR A 259 -29.67 -4.47 -15.06
CA THR A 259 -28.61 -4.87 -16.01
C THR A 259 -28.60 -3.96 -17.23
N ASN A 260 -27.45 -3.88 -17.84
CA ASN A 260 -27.24 -3.29 -19.16
C ASN A 260 -26.19 -4.14 -19.87
N THR A 261 -26.64 -4.95 -20.82
CA THR A 261 -25.83 -5.88 -21.60
C THR A 261 -25.27 -5.20 -22.86
N PRO A 262 -24.01 -5.45 -23.27
CA PRO A 262 -23.06 -6.39 -22.70
C PRO A 262 -22.43 -5.92 -21.38
N GLU A 263 -22.25 -6.85 -20.46
CA GLU A 263 -21.54 -6.66 -19.22
C GLU A 263 -20.02 -6.67 -19.44
N PHE A 264 -19.26 -6.31 -18.42
CA PHE A 264 -17.81 -6.44 -18.41
C PHE A 264 -17.36 -7.33 -17.25
N ASP A 265 -16.16 -7.93 -17.36
CA ASP A 265 -15.54 -8.61 -16.25
C ASP A 265 -14.83 -7.61 -15.33
N PRO A 266 -15.34 -7.37 -14.11
CA PRO A 266 -14.76 -6.38 -13.20
C PRO A 266 -13.32 -6.72 -12.80
N VAL A 267 -12.92 -8.00 -12.80
CA VAL A 267 -11.57 -8.42 -12.44
C VAL A 267 -10.54 -7.96 -13.48
N SER A 268 -10.89 -7.97 -14.76
CA SER A 268 -9.98 -7.54 -15.82
C SER A 268 -9.68 -6.03 -15.80
N TYR A 269 -10.53 -5.23 -15.17
CA TYR A 269 -10.36 -3.78 -15.05
C TYR A 269 -9.64 -3.34 -13.77
N THR A 270 -9.51 -4.17 -12.75
CA THR A 270 -8.80 -3.85 -11.49
C THR A 270 -7.30 -3.57 -11.68
N HIS A 271 -6.75 -3.88 -12.87
CA HIS A 271 -5.34 -3.64 -13.21
C HIS A 271 -5.13 -2.40 -14.07
N LEU A 272 -6.20 -1.75 -14.54
CA LEU A 272 -6.09 -0.53 -15.33
C LEU A 272 -5.81 0.66 -14.39
N THR A 273 -4.60 1.17 -14.43
CA THR A 273 -4.33 2.53 -13.95
C THR A 273 -4.99 3.48 -14.92
N LEU A 274 -5.97 4.27 -14.46
CA LEU A 274 -6.50 5.36 -15.27
C LEU A 274 -5.33 6.27 -15.66
N PRO A 275 -5.19 6.65 -16.95
CA PRO A 275 -4.18 7.61 -17.33
C PRO A 275 -4.46 8.90 -16.54
N THR A 276 -3.52 9.28 -15.67
CA THR A 276 -3.54 10.59 -15.03
C THR A 276 -3.36 11.63 -16.11
N THR A 277 -4.46 12.18 -16.61
CA THR A 277 -4.40 13.40 -17.40
C THR A 277 -3.92 14.51 -16.48
N SER A 278 -2.61 14.75 -16.50
CA SER A 278 -2.05 15.98 -15.95
C SER A 278 -2.65 17.15 -16.72
N ARG A 279 -3.49 17.91 -16.07
CA ARG A 279 -3.81 19.28 -16.50
C ARG A 279 -2.78 20.24 -15.96
#